data_ca9717a07352327acfd11028a82b67ec
#
_entry.id   ca9717a07352327acfd11028a82b67ec
#
_cell.length_a   1.000
_cell.length_b   1.000
_cell.length_c   1.000
_cell.angle_alpha   90.00
_cell.angle_beta   90.00
_cell.angle_gamma   90.00
#
_symmetry.space_group_name_H-M   'P 1'
#
loop_
_entity.id
_entity.type
_entity.pdbx_description
1 polymer ?
#
loop_
_entity_poly.entity_id
_entity_poly.type
_entity_poly.pdbx_seq_one_letter_code
_entity_poly.pdbx_strand_id
1 'polypeptide(L)'
;QILPYPMTFGEGEIKTGYISGACTHPDYRNRGAMRELLSQAFARMQRDDVCISTLIPAEPWLFGYYAGVGYAPVFKYASTLFNASDKIIADETVVLHQINDYQEETYRYLDRKLRERSYCIQHTEEDFRVIIADLQLGNGCIYTLNQGDKILAMSVAYPTESSWQIGEVVAETPDMHSLLLQRICEQLNIPSARVIAPPAAQQDSQVLGMARIINAKTILQQYAAKHPEQEMNIALTDLQISANNGYYYLNNGKCMNSAKRLPGSHLALTIGELAEKILSPVYPYMSLMLN
;
A
#
# COMPACT_ATOMS: atom_id res chain seq x y z
N GLN A 1 0.45 -15.51 -8.42
CA GLN A 1 1.03 -15.80 -7.10
C GLN A 1 0.29 -15.02 -6.01
N ILE A 2 0.41 -15.47 -4.75
CA ILE A 2 -0.01 -14.72 -3.56
C ILE A 2 1.26 -14.42 -2.77
N LEU A 3 1.64 -13.15 -2.70
CA LEU A 3 2.80 -12.70 -1.93
C LEU A 3 2.33 -12.17 -0.57
N PRO A 4 2.90 -12.67 0.53
CA PRO A 4 2.51 -12.23 1.87
C PRO A 4 3.20 -10.90 2.20
N TYR A 5 2.44 -9.84 2.32
CA TYR A 5 2.92 -8.57 2.84
C TYR A 5 2.18 -8.23 4.12
N PRO A 6 2.86 -7.94 5.24
CA PRO A 6 2.22 -7.36 6.40
C PRO A 6 1.69 -5.95 6.07
N MET A 7 0.69 -5.50 6.81
CA MET A 7 0.16 -4.13 6.69
C MET A 7 -0.10 -3.58 8.09
N THR A 8 0.40 -2.40 8.39
CA THR A 8 -0.01 -1.69 9.59
C THR A 8 -1.52 -1.39 9.51
N PHE A 9 -2.25 -1.62 10.59
CA PHE A 9 -3.69 -1.36 10.64
C PHE A 9 -4.05 -0.72 11.99
N GLY A 10 -4.16 0.60 11.98
CA GLY A 10 -4.25 1.36 13.22
C GLY A 10 -2.94 1.27 14.03
N GLU A 11 -2.99 0.71 15.22
CA GLU A 11 -1.82 0.49 16.08
C GLU A 11 -1.28 -0.95 16.00
N GLY A 12 -1.94 -1.80 15.22
CA GLY A 12 -1.56 -3.19 15.03
C GLY A 12 -1.09 -3.48 13.61
N GLU A 13 -0.99 -4.77 13.33
CA GLU A 13 -0.62 -5.29 12.02
C GLU A 13 -1.60 -6.40 11.61
N ILE A 14 -1.91 -6.46 10.33
CA ILE A 14 -2.71 -7.52 9.73
C ILE A 14 -1.92 -8.23 8.63
N LYS A 15 -2.30 -9.48 8.34
CA LYS A 15 -1.81 -10.21 7.18
C LYS A 15 -2.54 -9.73 5.93
N THR A 16 -1.78 -9.39 4.89
CA THR A 16 -2.33 -9.18 3.56
C THR A 16 -1.75 -10.17 2.55
N GLY A 17 -2.46 -10.37 1.45
CA GLY A 17 -2.03 -11.21 0.34
C GLY A 17 -2.07 -10.41 -0.96
N TYR A 18 -0.91 -10.10 -1.51
CA TYR A 18 -0.80 -9.40 -2.78
C TYR A 18 -0.89 -10.39 -3.95
N ILE A 19 -1.84 -10.16 -4.85
CA ILE A 19 -1.98 -10.94 -6.08
C ILE A 19 -1.01 -10.37 -7.13
N SER A 20 0.04 -11.12 -7.43
CA SER A 20 1.03 -10.78 -8.47
C SER A 20 0.94 -11.75 -9.65
N GLY A 21 1.22 -11.26 -10.85
CA GLY A 21 1.33 -12.06 -12.07
C GLY A 21 0.03 -12.77 -12.48
N ALA A 22 -1.12 -12.15 -12.23
CA ALA A 22 -2.42 -12.69 -12.63
C ALA A 22 -2.62 -12.51 -14.13
N CYS A 23 -2.42 -13.57 -14.91
CA CYS A 23 -2.58 -13.55 -16.36
C CYS A 23 -3.32 -14.80 -16.88
N THR A 24 -3.94 -14.67 -18.05
CA THR A 24 -4.56 -15.77 -18.77
C THR A 24 -4.08 -15.74 -20.22
N HIS A 25 -3.57 -16.89 -20.69
CA HIS A 25 -3.13 -17.03 -22.08
C HIS A 25 -4.27 -16.61 -23.03
N PRO A 26 -3.99 -15.89 -24.13
CA PRO A 26 -5.01 -15.37 -25.04
C PRO A 26 -6.06 -16.40 -25.49
N ASP A 27 -5.65 -17.61 -25.84
CA ASP A 27 -6.53 -18.67 -26.33
C ASP A 27 -7.50 -19.22 -25.26
N TYR A 28 -7.26 -18.92 -23.98
CA TYR A 28 -8.08 -19.36 -22.84
C TYR A 28 -8.84 -18.22 -22.15
N ARG A 29 -8.78 -17.00 -22.69
CA ARG A 29 -9.55 -15.86 -22.17
C ARG A 29 -11.06 -16.07 -22.33
N ASN A 30 -11.83 -15.32 -21.55
CA ASN A 30 -13.31 -15.33 -21.56
C ASN A 30 -13.96 -16.68 -21.19
N ARG A 31 -13.20 -17.60 -20.60
CA ARG A 31 -13.70 -18.93 -20.14
C ARG A 31 -13.85 -19.02 -18.62
N GLY A 32 -13.69 -17.92 -17.89
CA GLY A 32 -13.82 -17.89 -16.42
C GLY A 32 -12.59 -18.35 -15.63
N ALA A 33 -11.50 -18.79 -16.29
CA ALA A 33 -10.31 -19.35 -15.62
C ALA A 33 -9.71 -18.41 -14.56
N MET A 34 -9.58 -17.11 -14.86
CA MET A 34 -9.05 -16.14 -13.88
C MET A 34 -9.99 -15.95 -12.68
N ARG A 35 -11.30 -15.96 -12.88
CA ARG A 35 -12.29 -15.88 -11.79
C ARG A 35 -12.19 -17.09 -10.87
N GLU A 36 -12.01 -18.26 -11.43
CA GLU A 36 -11.83 -19.52 -10.68
C GLU A 36 -10.51 -19.45 -9.86
N LEU A 37 -9.40 -19.04 -10.48
CA LEU A 37 -8.13 -18.90 -9.79
C LEU A 37 -8.20 -17.87 -8.64
N LEU A 38 -8.89 -16.74 -8.83
CA LEU A 38 -9.10 -15.77 -7.75
C LEU A 38 -9.96 -16.35 -6.63
N SER A 39 -11.01 -17.12 -6.95
CA SER A 39 -11.83 -17.80 -5.94
C SER A 39 -10.99 -18.77 -5.09
N GLN A 40 -10.12 -19.56 -5.73
CA GLN A 40 -9.19 -20.46 -5.04
C GLN A 40 -8.16 -19.69 -4.20
N ALA A 41 -7.65 -18.56 -4.72
CA ALA A 41 -6.75 -17.68 -3.99
C ALA A 41 -7.43 -17.11 -2.72
N PHE A 42 -8.67 -16.64 -2.82
CA PHE A 42 -9.43 -16.16 -1.67
C PHE A 42 -9.69 -17.24 -0.62
N ALA A 43 -10.06 -18.46 -1.08
CA ALA A 43 -10.22 -19.60 -0.18
C ALA A 43 -8.90 -19.99 0.52
N ARG A 44 -7.77 -19.85 -0.16
CA ARG A 44 -6.44 -20.06 0.44
C ARG A 44 -6.14 -18.97 1.46
N MET A 45 -6.33 -17.71 1.11
CA MET A 45 -6.13 -16.57 2.00
C MET A 45 -6.96 -16.68 3.29
N GLN A 46 -8.23 -17.14 3.18
CA GLN A 46 -9.07 -17.38 4.37
C GLN A 46 -8.47 -18.42 5.31
N ARG A 47 -7.96 -19.54 4.76
CA ARG A 47 -7.33 -20.61 5.57
C ARG A 47 -6.06 -20.13 6.26
N ASP A 48 -5.34 -19.20 5.65
CA ASP A 48 -4.07 -18.65 6.15
C ASP A 48 -4.27 -17.41 7.04
N ASP A 49 -5.53 -17.10 7.42
CA ASP A 49 -5.93 -15.94 8.25
C ASP A 49 -5.51 -14.59 7.65
N VAL A 50 -5.45 -14.51 6.32
CA VAL A 50 -5.25 -13.24 5.62
C VAL A 50 -6.50 -12.38 5.76
N CYS A 51 -6.31 -11.11 6.11
CA CYS A 51 -7.42 -10.17 6.35
C CYS A 51 -7.83 -9.41 5.08
N ILE A 52 -6.86 -9.01 4.27
CA ILE A 52 -7.06 -8.20 3.06
C ILE A 52 -6.24 -8.79 1.91
N SER A 53 -6.86 -8.91 0.74
CA SER A 53 -6.14 -9.12 -0.52
C SER A 53 -5.88 -7.78 -1.20
N THR A 54 -4.69 -7.60 -1.75
CA THR A 54 -4.27 -6.39 -2.47
C THR A 54 -3.75 -6.72 -3.85
N LEU A 55 -3.82 -5.77 -4.77
CA LEU A 55 -3.22 -5.87 -6.10
C LEU A 55 -3.06 -4.50 -6.74
N ILE A 56 -2.19 -4.40 -7.75
CA ILE A 56 -2.07 -3.27 -8.66
C ILE A 56 -2.53 -3.73 -10.04
N PRO A 57 -3.64 -3.19 -10.60
CA PRO A 57 -4.06 -3.51 -11.95
C PRO A 57 -3.03 -3.02 -12.97
N ALA A 58 -2.56 -3.90 -13.86
CA ALA A 58 -1.59 -3.55 -14.88
C ALA A 58 -2.17 -2.59 -15.96
N GLU A 59 -3.49 -2.61 -16.13
CA GLU A 59 -4.18 -1.82 -17.17
C GLU A 59 -5.44 -1.16 -16.59
N PRO A 60 -5.83 0.05 -17.06
CA PRO A 60 -6.98 0.79 -16.53
C PRO A 60 -8.30 0.01 -16.56
N TRP A 61 -8.55 -0.80 -17.59
CA TRP A 61 -9.78 -1.58 -17.71
C TRP A 61 -9.88 -2.72 -16.66
N LEU A 62 -8.75 -3.15 -16.10
CA LEU A 62 -8.72 -4.19 -15.07
C LEU A 62 -9.32 -3.72 -13.73
N PHE A 63 -9.38 -2.42 -13.47
CA PHE A 63 -10.08 -1.91 -12.27
C PHE A 63 -11.53 -2.38 -12.24
N GLY A 64 -12.25 -2.27 -13.37
CA GLY A 64 -13.63 -2.76 -13.50
C GLY A 64 -13.73 -4.28 -13.33
N TYR A 65 -12.77 -5.02 -13.86
CA TYR A 65 -12.73 -6.48 -13.71
C TYR A 65 -12.59 -6.89 -12.24
N TYR A 66 -11.62 -6.30 -11.53
CA TYR A 66 -11.38 -6.62 -10.12
C TYR A 66 -12.49 -6.09 -9.20
N ALA A 67 -13.11 -4.96 -9.52
CA ALA A 67 -14.31 -4.49 -8.80
C ALA A 67 -15.44 -5.54 -8.87
N GLY A 68 -15.62 -6.22 -10.02
CA GLY A 68 -16.59 -7.31 -10.19
C GLY A 68 -16.33 -8.56 -9.34
N VAL A 69 -15.17 -8.67 -8.71
CA VAL A 69 -14.83 -9.73 -7.73
C VAL A 69 -14.56 -9.18 -6.32
N GLY A 70 -15.02 -7.94 -6.04
CA GLY A 70 -15.08 -7.35 -4.70
C GLY A 70 -13.88 -6.53 -4.27
N TYR A 71 -13.02 -6.09 -5.18
CA TYR A 71 -11.97 -5.11 -4.87
C TYR A 71 -12.48 -3.68 -4.99
N ALA A 72 -11.88 -2.77 -4.21
CA ALA A 72 -12.08 -1.33 -4.27
C ALA A 72 -10.77 -0.58 -4.48
N PRO A 73 -10.74 0.54 -5.25
CA PRO A 73 -9.55 1.31 -5.57
C PRO A 73 -9.19 2.26 -4.42
N VAL A 74 -8.52 1.75 -3.40
CA VAL A 74 -8.28 2.47 -2.14
C VAL A 74 -6.84 2.96 -1.97
N PHE A 75 -5.85 2.30 -2.61
CA PHE A 75 -4.47 2.74 -2.54
C PHE A 75 -4.21 3.83 -3.56
N LYS A 76 -3.71 4.96 -3.09
CA LYS A 76 -3.46 6.14 -3.91
C LYS A 76 -2.06 6.69 -3.66
N TYR A 77 -1.56 7.46 -4.61
CA TYR A 77 -0.33 8.23 -4.48
C TYR A 77 -0.51 9.66 -5.00
N ALA A 78 0.28 10.56 -4.47
CA ALA A 78 0.46 11.90 -5.00
C ALA A 78 1.75 11.96 -5.82
N SER A 79 1.74 12.78 -6.86
CA SER A 79 2.91 13.02 -7.71
C SER A 79 3.16 14.52 -7.80
N THR A 80 4.36 14.96 -7.38
CA THR A 80 4.76 16.37 -7.42
C THR A 80 6.08 16.52 -8.18
N LEU A 81 6.31 17.68 -8.77
CA LEU A 81 7.58 18.02 -9.38
C LEU A 81 8.44 18.75 -8.34
N PHE A 82 9.61 18.20 -8.03
CA PHE A 82 10.63 18.86 -7.23
C PHE A 82 11.63 19.56 -8.17
N ASN A 83 11.96 20.83 -7.90
CA ASN A 83 12.95 21.61 -8.64
C ASN A 83 14.19 21.83 -7.76
N ALA A 84 15.36 21.44 -8.26
CA ALA A 84 16.64 21.58 -7.54
C ALA A 84 17.15 23.01 -7.40
N SER A 85 16.45 24.01 -7.97
CA SER A 85 16.82 25.43 -7.87
C SER A 85 16.55 26.07 -6.52
N ASP A 86 15.76 25.43 -5.68
CA ASP A 86 15.45 25.94 -4.35
C ASP A 86 16.66 25.72 -3.44
N LYS A 87 17.38 26.83 -3.11
CA LYS A 87 18.57 26.74 -2.26
C LYS A 87 18.18 26.30 -0.85
N ILE A 88 18.53 25.08 -0.53
CA ILE A 88 18.43 24.53 0.82
C ILE A 88 19.78 24.76 1.51
N ILE A 89 19.76 25.21 2.75
CA ILE A 89 20.98 25.39 3.55
C ILE A 89 21.58 24.00 3.76
N ALA A 90 22.72 23.75 3.12
CA ALA A 90 23.42 22.48 3.25
C ALA A 90 24.12 22.40 4.61
N ASP A 91 23.83 21.36 5.38
CA ASP A 91 24.67 20.95 6.48
C ASP A 91 25.83 20.10 5.90
N GLU A 92 27.06 20.62 5.98
CA GLU A 92 28.25 19.95 5.46
C GLU A 92 28.56 18.62 6.18
N THR A 93 27.98 18.41 7.36
CA THR A 93 28.14 17.15 8.11
C THR A 93 27.25 16.03 7.62
N VAL A 94 26.29 16.33 6.72
CA VAL A 94 25.35 15.38 6.15
C VAL A 94 25.79 14.96 4.74
N VAL A 95 26.02 13.67 4.55
CA VAL A 95 26.57 13.09 3.31
C VAL A 95 25.52 12.22 2.61
N LEU A 96 25.42 12.35 1.28
CA LEU A 96 24.62 11.47 0.43
C LEU A 96 25.40 10.20 0.12
N HIS A 97 24.79 9.06 0.34
CA HIS A 97 25.28 7.75 -0.08
C HIS A 97 24.34 7.10 -1.07
N GLN A 98 24.91 6.47 -2.10
CA GLN A 98 24.20 5.58 -3.01
C GLN A 98 24.36 4.15 -2.53
N ILE A 99 23.29 3.44 -2.34
CA ILE A 99 23.24 2.08 -1.82
C ILE A 99 22.86 1.14 -2.98
N ASN A 100 23.79 0.28 -3.34
CA ASN A 100 23.61 -0.67 -4.45
C ASN A 100 23.41 -2.11 -3.95
N ASP A 101 23.79 -2.41 -2.71
CA ASP A 101 23.69 -3.73 -2.11
C ASP A 101 22.90 -3.68 -0.82
N TYR A 102 22.44 -4.83 -0.37
CA TYR A 102 21.72 -4.93 0.90
C TYR A 102 22.61 -4.47 2.07
N GLN A 103 22.05 -3.57 2.87
CA GLN A 103 22.59 -3.10 4.14
C GLN A 103 21.52 -3.19 5.21
N GLU A 104 21.81 -3.85 6.32
CA GLU A 104 20.87 -4.08 7.41
C GLU A 104 20.35 -2.76 8.02
N GLU A 105 21.23 -1.77 8.18
CA GLU A 105 20.90 -0.45 8.72
C GLU A 105 19.90 0.29 7.81
N THR A 106 20.07 0.19 6.49
CA THR A 106 19.16 0.79 5.50
C THR A 106 17.80 0.12 5.55
N TYR A 107 17.75 -1.22 5.63
CA TYR A 107 16.48 -1.94 5.80
C TYR A 107 15.79 -1.56 7.11
N ARG A 108 16.51 -1.58 8.25
CA ARG A 108 15.94 -1.21 9.56
C ARG A 108 15.41 0.22 9.59
N TYR A 109 16.09 1.14 8.89
CA TYR A 109 15.63 2.50 8.77
C TYR A 109 14.31 2.58 8.01
N LEU A 110 14.22 1.91 6.84
CA LEU A 110 13.00 1.85 6.05
C LEU A 110 11.85 1.20 6.83
N ASP A 111 12.06 0.02 7.41
CA ASP A 111 11.05 -0.73 8.17
C ASP A 111 10.48 0.13 9.32
N ARG A 112 11.36 0.78 10.10
CA ARG A 112 10.92 1.69 11.15
C ARG A 112 10.05 2.83 10.61
N LYS A 113 10.48 3.48 9.53
CA LYS A 113 9.75 4.62 8.94
C LYS A 113 8.41 4.21 8.31
N LEU A 114 8.33 3.04 7.70
CA LEU A 114 7.07 2.53 7.18
C LEU A 114 6.09 2.15 8.31
N ARG A 115 6.60 1.63 9.44
CA ARG A 115 5.77 1.31 10.62
C ARG A 115 5.23 2.54 11.34
N GLU A 116 5.86 3.71 11.18
CA GLU A 116 5.32 4.99 11.67
C GLU A 116 4.03 5.39 10.91
N ARG A 117 3.77 4.80 9.72
CA ARG A 117 2.57 5.06 8.91
C ARG A 117 1.47 4.05 9.26
N SER A 118 0.31 4.54 9.67
CA SER A 118 -0.89 3.70 9.77
C SER A 118 -1.39 3.30 8.38
N TYR A 119 -1.92 2.09 8.25
CA TYR A 119 -2.51 1.58 7.00
C TYR A 119 -1.51 1.53 5.83
N CYS A 120 -0.28 1.10 6.09
CA CYS A 120 0.80 1.01 5.12
C CYS A 120 1.26 -0.44 4.92
N ILE A 121 1.44 -0.87 3.67
CA ILE A 121 2.08 -2.16 3.37
C ILE A 121 3.53 -2.12 3.85
N GLN A 122 3.92 -3.21 4.50
CA GLN A 122 5.26 -3.40 5.05
C GLN A 122 6.04 -4.41 4.21
N HIS A 123 7.36 -4.33 4.26
CA HIS A 123 8.25 -5.24 3.57
C HIS A 123 9.14 -5.99 4.56
N THR A 124 9.34 -7.28 4.31
CA THR A 124 10.32 -8.07 5.06
C THR A 124 11.73 -7.77 4.58
N GLU A 125 12.72 -8.24 5.32
CA GLU A 125 14.13 -8.15 4.89
C GLU A 125 14.36 -8.85 3.55
N GLU A 126 13.70 -9.98 3.31
CA GLU A 126 13.78 -10.72 2.05
C GLU A 126 13.15 -9.91 0.89
N ASP A 127 11.98 -9.30 1.11
CA ASP A 127 11.37 -8.40 0.13
C ASP A 127 12.31 -7.24 -0.21
N PHE A 128 12.98 -6.66 0.78
CA PHE A 128 13.90 -5.55 0.57
C PHE A 128 15.12 -5.95 -0.29
N ARG A 129 15.63 -7.18 -0.13
CA ARG A 129 16.69 -7.71 -1.00
C ARG A 129 16.22 -7.82 -2.45
N VAL A 130 14.99 -8.27 -2.66
CA VAL A 130 14.39 -8.37 -4.00
C VAL A 130 14.15 -6.98 -4.58
N ILE A 131 13.68 -6.02 -3.78
CA ILE A 131 13.50 -4.61 -4.19
C ILE A 131 14.81 -4.02 -4.69
N ILE A 132 15.93 -4.24 -4.00
CA ILE A 132 17.25 -3.77 -4.44
C ILE A 132 17.63 -4.40 -5.78
N ALA A 133 17.47 -5.71 -5.93
CA ALA A 133 17.77 -6.40 -7.17
C ALA A 133 16.91 -5.89 -8.35
N ASP A 134 15.64 -5.64 -8.12
CA ASP A 134 14.70 -5.11 -9.13
C ASP A 134 15.05 -3.67 -9.51
N LEU A 135 15.39 -2.82 -8.54
CA LEU A 135 15.89 -1.46 -8.79
C LEU A 135 17.13 -1.47 -9.69
N GLN A 136 18.09 -2.37 -9.43
CA GLN A 136 19.31 -2.50 -10.25
C GLN A 136 18.99 -2.88 -11.69
N LEU A 137 18.05 -3.82 -11.90
CA LEU A 137 17.60 -4.20 -13.25
C LEU A 137 17.01 -3.01 -14.02
N GLY A 138 16.32 -2.10 -13.32
CA GLY A 138 15.75 -0.87 -13.86
C GLY A 138 16.74 0.32 -13.88
N ASN A 139 18.03 0.13 -13.60
CA ASN A 139 19.02 1.19 -13.41
C ASN A 139 18.62 2.20 -12.32
N GLY A 140 17.82 1.77 -11.36
CA GLY A 140 17.48 2.52 -10.16
C GLY A 140 18.45 2.24 -9.03
N CYS A 141 18.34 3.02 -7.97
CA CYS A 141 19.17 2.86 -6.76
C CYS A 141 18.45 3.43 -5.53
N ILE A 142 18.98 3.11 -4.38
CA ILE A 142 18.60 3.70 -3.10
C ILE A 142 19.59 4.80 -2.76
N TYR A 143 19.08 5.92 -2.24
CA TYR A 143 19.90 6.99 -1.65
C TYR A 143 19.59 7.14 -0.18
N THR A 144 20.64 7.36 0.63
CA THR A 144 20.52 7.73 2.04
C THR A 144 21.27 9.02 2.33
N LEU A 145 20.73 9.88 3.20
CA LEU A 145 21.46 10.96 3.84
C LEU A 145 21.91 10.52 5.22
N ASN A 146 23.20 10.58 5.46
CA ASN A 146 23.80 10.13 6.72
C ASN A 146 24.54 11.27 7.41
N GLN A 147 24.45 11.32 8.74
CA GLN A 147 25.32 12.10 9.60
C GLN A 147 26.13 11.12 10.48
N GLY A 148 27.40 10.93 10.15
CA GLY A 148 28.15 9.82 10.68
C GLY A 148 27.50 8.48 10.29
N ASP A 149 27.29 7.59 11.26
CA ASP A 149 26.63 6.30 11.05
C ASP A 149 25.09 6.37 11.07
N LYS A 150 24.51 7.55 11.33
CA LYS A 150 23.05 7.71 11.46
C LYS A 150 22.42 8.08 10.14
N ILE A 151 21.47 7.28 9.66
CA ILE A 151 20.62 7.61 8.51
C ILE A 151 19.56 8.63 8.97
N LEU A 152 19.47 9.75 8.25
CA LEU A 152 18.52 10.83 8.50
C LEU A 152 17.41 10.91 7.47
N ALA A 153 17.65 10.39 6.26
CA ALA A 153 16.64 10.27 5.21
C ALA A 153 17.02 9.18 4.22
N MET A 154 16.04 8.62 3.53
CA MET A 154 16.22 7.59 2.52
C MET A 154 15.16 7.74 1.43
N SER A 155 15.51 7.38 0.20
CA SER A 155 14.56 7.21 -0.90
C SER A 155 15.05 6.22 -1.94
N VAL A 156 14.15 5.80 -2.85
CA VAL A 156 14.50 5.11 -4.08
C VAL A 156 14.42 6.08 -5.25
N ALA A 157 15.33 5.96 -6.22
CA ALA A 157 15.29 6.73 -7.46
C ALA A 157 15.49 5.80 -8.65
N TYR A 158 14.71 6.00 -9.69
CA TYR A 158 14.81 5.23 -10.92
C TYR A 158 14.50 6.08 -12.15
N PRO A 159 15.18 5.81 -13.28
CA PRO A 159 14.94 6.52 -14.53
C PRO A 159 13.58 6.11 -15.11
N THR A 160 12.93 7.07 -15.76
CA THR A 160 11.78 6.87 -16.63
C THR A 160 12.14 7.28 -18.05
N GLU A 161 11.28 7.08 -19.03
CA GLU A 161 11.56 7.44 -20.43
C GLU A 161 11.96 8.92 -20.62
N SER A 162 11.47 9.82 -19.78
CA SER A 162 11.65 11.27 -19.97
C SER A 162 12.28 11.99 -18.77
N SER A 163 12.44 11.33 -17.63
CA SER A 163 12.86 11.98 -16.38
C SER A 163 13.32 10.96 -15.34
N TRP A 164 13.62 11.44 -14.14
CA TRP A 164 13.81 10.61 -12.96
C TRP A 164 12.58 10.65 -12.06
N GLN A 165 12.25 9.50 -11.47
CA GLN A 165 11.23 9.39 -10.44
C GLN A 165 11.90 9.02 -9.12
N ILE A 166 11.53 9.77 -8.08
CA ILE A 166 11.98 9.54 -6.71
C ILE A 166 10.75 9.08 -5.92
N GLY A 167 10.81 7.86 -5.41
CA GLY A 167 9.74 7.25 -4.63
C GLY A 167 10.18 6.91 -3.22
N GLU A 168 9.21 6.60 -2.37
CA GLU A 168 9.42 6.18 -0.98
C GLU A 168 10.40 7.08 -0.23
N VAL A 169 10.12 8.38 -0.25
CA VAL A 169 10.93 9.34 0.50
C VAL A 169 10.53 9.30 1.96
N VAL A 170 11.45 8.87 2.82
CA VAL A 170 11.32 8.84 4.27
C VAL A 170 12.44 9.65 4.91
N ALA A 171 12.10 10.47 5.91
CA ALA A 171 13.07 11.36 6.56
C ALA A 171 12.74 11.59 8.03
N GLU A 172 13.74 12.01 8.83
CA GLU A 172 13.54 12.38 10.23
C GLU A 172 12.84 13.74 10.36
N THR A 173 13.11 14.66 9.42
CA THR A 173 12.52 16.00 9.41
C THR A 173 12.19 16.45 7.99
N PRO A 174 11.30 17.45 7.81
CA PRO A 174 11.03 18.04 6.50
C PRO A 174 12.28 18.63 5.83
N ASP A 175 13.22 19.16 6.60
CA ASP A 175 14.48 19.70 6.06
C ASP A 175 15.35 18.59 5.47
N MET A 176 15.45 17.45 6.15
CA MET A 176 16.17 16.26 5.64
C MET A 176 15.50 15.67 4.41
N HIS A 177 14.17 15.69 4.36
CA HIS A 177 13.43 15.30 3.15
C HIS A 177 13.81 16.19 1.95
N SER A 178 13.78 17.51 2.13
CA SER A 178 14.09 18.46 1.07
C SER A 178 15.57 18.40 0.67
N LEU A 179 16.47 18.25 1.64
CA LEU A 179 17.91 18.11 1.39
C LEU A 179 18.22 16.82 0.60
N LEU A 180 17.56 15.71 0.94
CA LEU A 180 17.73 14.44 0.20
C LEU A 180 17.37 14.62 -1.27
N LEU A 181 16.21 15.21 -1.58
CA LEU A 181 15.76 15.44 -2.94
C LEU A 181 16.73 16.33 -3.71
N GLN A 182 17.21 17.40 -3.11
CA GLN A 182 18.19 18.28 -3.71
C GLN A 182 19.50 17.55 -4.02
N ARG A 183 20.05 16.82 -3.05
CA ARG A 183 21.30 16.07 -3.23
C ARG A 183 21.20 14.98 -4.29
N ILE A 184 20.05 14.32 -4.39
CA ILE A 184 19.80 13.35 -5.48
C ILE A 184 19.80 14.05 -6.84
N CYS A 185 19.12 15.18 -6.98
CA CYS A 185 19.11 15.94 -8.24
C CYS A 185 20.52 16.42 -8.62
N GLU A 186 21.32 16.89 -7.65
CA GLU A 186 22.73 17.27 -7.84
C GLU A 186 23.57 16.04 -8.30
N GLN A 187 23.45 14.90 -7.62
CA GLN A 187 24.18 13.67 -7.94
C GLN A 187 23.85 13.14 -9.34
N LEU A 188 22.57 13.21 -9.73
CA LEU A 188 22.08 12.78 -11.03
C LEU A 188 22.27 13.84 -12.13
N ASN A 189 22.72 15.05 -11.77
CA ASN A 189 22.86 16.20 -12.65
C ASN A 189 21.57 16.54 -13.42
N ILE A 190 20.44 16.59 -12.70
CA ILE A 190 19.12 16.90 -13.25
C ILE A 190 18.53 18.14 -12.58
N PRO A 191 17.80 19.00 -13.33
CA PRO A 191 17.19 20.23 -12.78
C PRO A 191 15.94 19.93 -11.94
N SER A 192 15.31 18.80 -12.16
CA SER A 192 14.07 18.42 -11.47
C SER A 192 13.83 16.91 -11.50
N ALA A 193 13.03 16.42 -10.56
CA ALA A 193 12.58 15.04 -10.50
C ALA A 193 11.10 14.96 -10.12
N ARG A 194 10.42 13.91 -10.57
CA ARG A 194 9.06 13.58 -10.15
C ARG A 194 9.13 12.86 -8.81
N VAL A 195 8.46 13.37 -7.79
CA VAL A 195 8.41 12.76 -6.45
C VAL A 195 7.07 12.08 -6.25
N ILE A 196 7.10 10.81 -5.87
CA ILE A 196 5.95 9.99 -5.52
C ILE A 196 5.88 9.82 -4.01
N ALA A 197 4.72 10.13 -3.44
CA ALA A 197 4.51 10.09 -1.99
C ALA A 197 3.08 9.63 -1.64
N PRO A 198 2.82 9.23 -0.38
CA PRO A 198 1.46 9.09 0.11
C PRO A 198 0.69 10.39 -0.08
N PRO A 199 -0.59 10.37 -0.50
CA PRO A 199 -1.36 11.59 -0.67
C PRO A 199 -1.68 12.22 0.69
N ALA A 200 -1.55 13.53 0.79
CA ALA A 200 -2.10 14.29 1.91
C ALA A 200 -3.62 14.46 1.75
N ALA A 201 -4.31 14.78 2.86
CA ALA A 201 -5.74 15.06 2.82
C ALA A 201 -6.02 16.21 1.84
N GLN A 202 -7.00 16.03 0.96
CA GLN A 202 -7.42 16.99 -0.09
C GLN A 202 -6.36 17.27 -1.19
N GLN A 203 -5.28 16.50 -1.23
CA GLN A 203 -4.32 16.58 -2.33
C GLN A 203 -4.80 15.78 -3.54
N ASP A 204 -4.54 16.29 -4.74
CA ASP A 204 -4.74 15.54 -5.97
C ASP A 204 -3.94 14.24 -5.92
N SER A 205 -4.62 13.14 -6.15
CA SER A 205 -4.03 11.82 -6.04
C SER A 205 -4.50 10.91 -7.17
N GLN A 206 -3.64 9.98 -7.54
CA GLN A 206 -3.92 8.97 -8.55
C GLN A 206 -4.13 7.61 -7.86
N VAL A 207 -5.01 6.80 -8.42
CA VAL A 207 -5.21 5.44 -7.94
C VAL A 207 -4.04 4.58 -8.39
N LEU A 208 -3.43 3.86 -7.44
CA LEU A 208 -2.37 2.89 -7.68
C LEU A 208 -2.91 1.46 -7.65
N GLY A 209 -3.56 1.10 -6.55
CA GLY A 209 -3.94 -0.28 -6.29
C GLY A 209 -5.30 -0.43 -5.63
N MET A 210 -5.70 -1.69 -5.52
CA MET A 210 -7.01 -2.08 -4.99
C MET A 210 -6.87 -3.00 -3.79
N ALA A 211 -7.86 -2.97 -2.90
CA ALA A 211 -7.99 -3.89 -1.79
C ALA A 211 -9.33 -4.62 -1.81
N ARG A 212 -9.33 -5.87 -1.35
CA ARG A 212 -10.51 -6.69 -1.08
C ARG A 212 -10.44 -7.27 0.32
N ILE A 213 -11.50 -7.12 1.09
CA ILE A 213 -11.59 -7.73 2.41
C ILE A 213 -11.80 -9.25 2.24
N ILE A 214 -10.94 -10.05 2.87
CA ILE A 214 -11.00 -11.51 2.91
C ILE A 214 -11.72 -11.98 4.18
N ASN A 215 -11.44 -11.33 5.33
CA ASN A 215 -12.06 -11.64 6.60
C ASN A 215 -12.78 -10.39 7.17
N ALA A 216 -14.07 -10.25 6.82
CA ALA A 216 -14.86 -9.09 7.21
C ALA A 216 -15.03 -8.98 8.73
N LYS A 217 -15.18 -10.11 9.43
CA LYS A 217 -15.34 -10.10 10.90
C LYS A 217 -14.11 -9.51 11.57
N THR A 218 -12.92 -9.99 11.24
CA THR A 218 -11.66 -9.51 11.83
C THR A 218 -11.43 -8.05 11.54
N ILE A 219 -11.62 -7.62 10.28
CA ILE A 219 -11.43 -6.22 9.87
C ILE A 219 -12.42 -5.30 10.59
N LEU A 220 -13.71 -5.67 10.67
CA LEU A 220 -14.70 -4.84 11.35
C LEU A 220 -14.52 -4.79 12.88
N GLN A 221 -13.98 -5.85 13.48
CA GLN A 221 -13.60 -5.83 14.90
C GLN A 221 -12.47 -4.86 15.17
N GLN A 222 -11.41 -4.88 14.35
CA GLN A 222 -10.29 -3.94 14.49
C GLN A 222 -10.70 -2.51 14.15
N TYR A 223 -11.51 -2.32 13.11
CA TYR A 223 -12.06 -1.02 12.76
C TYR A 223 -12.91 -0.43 13.90
N ALA A 224 -13.83 -1.20 14.47
CA ALA A 224 -14.66 -0.76 15.59
C ALA A 224 -13.79 -0.38 16.82
N ALA A 225 -12.80 -1.19 17.16
CA ALA A 225 -11.91 -0.92 18.29
C ALA A 225 -11.14 0.42 18.12
N LYS A 226 -10.76 0.77 16.88
CA LYS A 226 -10.06 2.01 16.56
C LYS A 226 -11.00 3.22 16.46
N HIS A 227 -12.26 2.98 16.11
CA HIS A 227 -13.30 4.00 15.91
C HIS A 227 -14.49 3.76 16.83
N PRO A 228 -14.30 3.86 18.18
CA PRO A 228 -15.37 3.55 19.14
C PRO A 228 -16.60 4.47 19.03
N GLU A 229 -16.42 5.64 18.43
CA GLU A 229 -17.48 6.61 18.15
C GLU A 229 -18.36 6.22 16.94
N GLN A 230 -17.90 5.28 16.10
CA GLN A 230 -18.64 4.86 14.91
C GLN A 230 -19.70 3.80 15.27
N GLU A 231 -20.95 4.14 14.99
CA GLU A 231 -22.07 3.22 15.12
C GLU A 231 -22.61 2.87 13.73
N MET A 232 -22.59 1.60 13.38
CA MET A 232 -23.07 1.11 12.08
C MET A 232 -23.75 -0.24 12.20
N ASN A 233 -24.90 -0.37 11.54
CA ASN A 233 -25.54 -1.65 11.28
C ASN A 233 -25.35 -1.97 9.79
N ILE A 234 -24.66 -3.04 9.47
CA ILE A 234 -24.29 -3.40 8.09
C ILE A 234 -24.98 -4.72 7.72
N ALA A 235 -25.61 -4.74 6.56
CA ALA A 235 -26.02 -5.97 5.86
C ALA A 235 -25.00 -6.21 4.74
N LEU A 236 -24.09 -7.15 4.95
CA LEU A 236 -22.95 -7.40 4.06
C LEU A 236 -23.24 -8.55 3.10
N THR A 237 -22.91 -8.34 1.83
CA THR A 237 -22.96 -9.36 0.77
C THR A 237 -21.60 -9.53 0.11
N ASP A 238 -21.14 -10.78 0.06
CA ASP A 238 -19.92 -11.20 -0.67
C ASP A 238 -20.26 -12.40 -1.57
N LEU A 239 -20.11 -12.22 -2.87
CA LEU A 239 -20.42 -13.25 -3.86
C LEU A 239 -19.33 -14.33 -3.98
N GLN A 240 -18.14 -14.08 -3.45
CA GLN A 240 -16.99 -14.98 -3.52
C GLN A 240 -16.76 -15.75 -2.21
N ILE A 241 -16.97 -15.09 -1.08
CA ILE A 241 -16.70 -15.64 0.24
C ILE A 241 -17.98 -15.60 1.07
N SER A 242 -18.72 -16.70 1.07
CA SER A 242 -20.01 -16.79 1.77
C SER A 242 -19.90 -16.56 3.29
N ALA A 243 -18.74 -16.84 3.90
CA ALA A 243 -18.50 -16.62 5.31
C ALA A 243 -18.53 -15.13 5.73
N ASN A 244 -18.35 -14.21 4.78
CA ASN A 244 -18.48 -12.78 5.02
C ASN A 244 -19.94 -12.29 5.03
N ASN A 245 -20.89 -13.06 4.49
CA ASN A 245 -22.29 -12.68 4.42
C ASN A 245 -22.93 -12.65 5.80
N GLY A 246 -23.74 -11.63 6.05
CA GLY A 246 -24.49 -11.51 7.29
C GLY A 246 -24.65 -10.07 7.77
N TYR A 247 -24.97 -9.94 9.03
CA TYR A 247 -25.24 -8.66 9.67
C TYR A 247 -24.14 -8.34 10.68
N TYR A 248 -23.61 -7.13 10.61
CA TYR A 248 -22.57 -6.65 11.50
C TYR A 248 -23.04 -5.39 12.20
N TYR A 249 -22.80 -5.33 13.51
CA TYR A 249 -23.27 -4.27 14.39
C TYR A 249 -22.06 -3.69 15.12
N LEU A 250 -21.68 -2.48 14.75
CA LEU A 250 -20.59 -1.74 15.35
C LEU A 250 -21.17 -0.76 16.36
N ASN A 251 -20.71 -0.84 17.59
CA ASN A 251 -21.12 0.05 18.67
C ASN A 251 -20.07 0.02 19.79
N ASN A 252 -19.74 1.20 20.35
CA ASN A 252 -18.84 1.36 21.48
C ASN A 252 -17.52 0.57 21.33
N GLY A 253 -16.87 0.65 20.19
CA GLY A 253 -15.59 0.00 19.93
C GLY A 253 -15.65 -1.52 19.72
N LYS A 254 -16.85 -2.09 19.59
CA LYS A 254 -17.06 -3.54 19.40
C LYS A 254 -17.80 -3.81 18.11
N CYS A 255 -17.53 -4.96 17.52
CA CYS A 255 -18.28 -5.47 16.39
C CYS A 255 -18.87 -6.85 16.73
N MET A 256 -20.17 -6.95 16.69
CA MET A 256 -20.91 -8.20 16.76
C MET A 256 -21.35 -8.62 15.36
N ASN A 257 -21.26 -9.89 15.02
CA ASN A 257 -21.85 -10.41 13.79
C ASN A 257 -22.99 -11.39 14.08
N SER A 258 -23.99 -11.44 13.20
CA SER A 258 -25.16 -12.30 13.33
C SER A 258 -25.62 -12.79 11.96
N ALA A 259 -26.08 -14.03 11.88
CA ALA A 259 -26.78 -14.55 10.70
C ALA A 259 -28.23 -14.01 10.60
N LYS A 260 -28.80 -13.55 11.73
CA LYS A 260 -30.15 -13.00 11.79
C LYS A 260 -30.11 -11.48 11.87
N ARG A 261 -30.96 -10.83 11.09
CA ARG A 261 -31.14 -9.38 11.14
C ARG A 261 -31.77 -8.96 12.48
N LEU A 262 -31.11 -8.05 13.18
CA LEU A 262 -31.70 -7.36 14.33
C LEU A 262 -32.57 -6.17 13.87
N PRO A 263 -33.51 -5.68 14.73
CA PRO A 263 -34.29 -4.49 14.41
C PRO A 263 -33.41 -3.27 14.10
N GLY A 264 -33.95 -2.35 13.29
CA GLY A 264 -33.30 -1.11 12.90
C GLY A 264 -32.95 -1.03 11.41
N SER A 265 -32.48 0.14 10.97
CA SER A 265 -32.00 0.38 9.63
C SER A 265 -30.62 -0.24 9.45
N HIS A 266 -30.35 -0.77 8.25
CA HIS A 266 -29.05 -1.35 7.91
C HIS A 266 -28.52 -0.72 6.63
N LEU A 267 -27.24 -0.44 6.62
CA LEU A 267 -26.50 -0.08 5.43
C LEU A 267 -26.20 -1.38 4.66
N ALA A 268 -26.84 -1.54 3.50
CA ALA A 268 -26.56 -2.66 2.62
C ALA A 268 -25.28 -2.37 1.84
N LEU A 269 -24.27 -3.24 1.98
CA LEU A 269 -22.97 -3.10 1.32
C LEU A 269 -22.55 -4.42 0.68
N THR A 270 -21.94 -4.32 -0.48
CA THR A 270 -21.07 -5.36 -1.02
C THR A 270 -19.72 -5.34 -0.30
N ILE A 271 -18.93 -6.39 -0.44
CA ILE A 271 -17.60 -6.48 0.16
C ILE A 271 -16.65 -5.39 -0.37
N GLY A 272 -16.78 -4.98 -1.64
CA GLY A 272 -16.02 -3.90 -2.24
C GLY A 272 -16.41 -2.53 -1.67
N GLU A 273 -17.72 -2.25 -1.54
CA GLU A 273 -18.22 -1.02 -0.90
C GLU A 273 -17.80 -0.93 0.58
N LEU A 274 -17.73 -2.07 1.27
CA LEU A 274 -17.22 -2.11 2.63
C LEU A 274 -15.71 -1.75 2.64
N ALA A 275 -14.91 -2.34 1.74
CA ALA A 275 -13.49 -2.01 1.63
C ALA A 275 -13.27 -0.52 1.34
N GLU A 276 -14.02 0.05 0.41
CA GLU A 276 -13.97 1.48 0.11
C GLU A 276 -14.34 2.34 1.32
N LYS A 277 -15.45 2.00 1.99
CA LYS A 277 -15.97 2.75 3.14
C LYS A 277 -15.00 2.84 4.30
N ILE A 278 -14.28 1.75 4.62
CA ILE A 278 -13.39 1.72 5.79
C ILE A 278 -11.93 2.07 5.46
N LEU A 279 -11.48 1.86 4.22
CA LEU A 279 -10.09 2.10 3.86
C LEU A 279 -9.88 3.47 3.18
N SER A 280 -10.80 3.94 2.32
CA SER A 280 -10.58 5.22 1.63
C SER A 280 -10.39 6.43 2.57
N PRO A 281 -11.11 6.54 3.71
CA PRO A 281 -10.93 7.67 4.62
C PRO A 281 -9.57 7.70 5.33
N VAL A 282 -8.87 6.57 5.42
CA VAL A 282 -7.59 6.43 6.13
C VAL A 282 -6.38 6.49 5.20
N TYR A 283 -6.59 6.72 3.89
CA TYR A 283 -5.56 6.86 2.88
C TYR A 283 -4.49 5.76 2.94
N PRO A 284 -4.86 4.47 2.78
CA PRO A 284 -3.90 3.38 2.86
C PRO A 284 -2.84 3.53 1.77
N TYR A 285 -1.61 3.15 2.08
CA TYR A 285 -0.49 3.32 1.18
C TYR A 285 0.24 1.99 0.88
N MET A 286 0.65 1.86 -0.37
CA MET A 286 1.55 0.80 -0.81
C MET A 286 2.61 1.37 -1.76
N SER A 287 3.83 0.89 -1.61
CA SER A 287 4.96 1.24 -2.46
C SER A 287 5.90 0.04 -2.57
N LEU A 288 6.88 0.12 -3.46
CA LEU A 288 7.91 -0.88 -3.63
C LEU A 288 7.34 -2.31 -3.86
N MET A 289 6.16 -2.38 -4.48
CA MET A 289 5.51 -3.66 -4.76
C MET A 289 6.23 -4.34 -5.94
N LEU A 290 6.46 -5.63 -5.79
CA LEU A 290 7.00 -6.46 -6.85
C LEU A 290 5.90 -6.72 -7.90
N ASN A 291 6.12 -6.30 -9.14
CA ASN A 291 5.20 -6.42 -10.27
C ASN A 291 5.54 -7.59 -11.18
#